data_78c64c1f7d511c46ad60e83bfd3dc18d
#
_entry.id   78c64c1f7d511c46ad60e83bfd3dc18d
#
_cell.length_a   1.000
_cell.length_b   1.000
_cell.length_c   1.000
_cell.angle_alpha   90.00
_cell.angle_beta   90.00
_cell.angle_gamma   90.00
#
_symmetry.space_group_name_H-M   'P 1'
#
loop_
_entity.id
_entity.type
_entity.pdbx_description
1 polymer ?
#
loop_
_entity_poly.entity_id
_entity_poly.type
_entity_poly.pdbx_seq_one_letter_code
_entity_poly.pdbx_strand_id
1 'polypeptide(L)'
;MFDFITIGSATIDAFVESEAADIVSVSTKKTSTEFMAFPYGAKVEIDSFRTAVGGGGLNAAANLANLGFNTSAIFKIGEDFQGKTIKHKVKLAHVDTSNIIESKTETSGFSIILLSFEGNRTVLAHRGTNGTIKENEINY
;
A
#
# COMPACT_ATOMS: atom_id res chain seq x y z
N MET A 1 -2.27 19.57 -20.71
CA MET A 1 -1.97 20.21 -19.38
C MET A 1 -2.78 19.45 -18.35
N PHE A 2 -2.21 19.04 -17.22
CA PHE A 2 -2.94 18.38 -16.13
C PHE A 2 -3.58 19.43 -15.22
N ASP A 3 -4.78 19.10 -14.72
CA ASP A 3 -5.43 19.92 -13.67
C ASP A 3 -4.75 19.68 -12.33
N PHE A 4 -4.33 18.41 -12.08
CA PHE A 4 -3.63 18.02 -10.86
C PHE A 4 -2.49 17.03 -11.14
N ILE A 5 -1.42 17.15 -10.37
CA ILE A 5 -0.35 16.17 -10.27
C ILE A 5 -0.19 15.81 -8.79
N THR A 6 -0.39 14.54 -8.45
CA THR A 6 -0.18 14.06 -7.08
C THR A 6 1.23 13.49 -6.93
N ILE A 7 1.86 13.71 -5.77
CA ILE A 7 3.17 13.14 -5.44
C ILE A 7 3.02 12.33 -4.15
N GLY A 8 3.49 11.07 -4.15
CA GLY A 8 3.41 10.26 -2.94
C GLY A 8 3.70 8.79 -3.18
N SER A 9 3.11 7.93 -2.36
CA SER A 9 3.30 6.49 -2.41
C SER A 9 2.30 5.79 -3.31
N ALA A 10 2.71 4.60 -3.81
CA ALA A 10 1.85 3.61 -4.40
C ALA A 10 2.23 2.22 -3.85
N THR A 11 1.24 1.39 -3.49
CA THR A 11 1.44 0.09 -2.85
C THR A 11 0.46 -0.94 -3.39
N ILE A 12 0.80 -2.21 -3.19
CA ILE A 12 -0.20 -3.29 -3.13
C ILE A 12 -0.45 -3.60 -1.66
N ASP A 13 -1.71 -3.57 -1.27
CA ASP A 13 -2.15 -3.92 0.07
C ASP A 13 -2.85 -5.29 0.03
N ALA A 14 -2.30 -6.27 0.75
CA ALA A 14 -2.86 -7.59 0.94
C ALA A 14 -3.61 -7.63 2.28
N PHE A 15 -4.92 -7.73 2.23
CA PHE A 15 -5.78 -7.87 3.41
C PHE A 15 -5.92 -9.34 3.75
N VAL A 16 -5.65 -9.68 4.98
CA VAL A 16 -5.67 -11.04 5.52
C VAL A 16 -6.51 -11.07 6.77
N GLU A 17 -7.48 -11.96 6.83
CA GLU A 17 -8.28 -12.26 8.01
C GLU A 17 -7.95 -13.67 8.47
N SER A 18 -7.83 -13.86 9.79
CA SER A 18 -7.63 -15.17 10.40
C SER A 18 -8.24 -15.18 11.81
N GLU A 19 -9.10 -16.17 12.06
CA GLU A 19 -9.66 -16.42 13.38
C GLU A 19 -8.62 -17.01 14.36
N ALA A 20 -7.47 -17.46 13.83
CA ALA A 20 -6.39 -18.02 14.63
C ALA A 20 -5.50 -16.95 15.33
N ALA A 21 -5.82 -15.67 15.18
CA ALA A 21 -5.11 -14.59 15.84
C ALA A 21 -5.63 -14.38 17.27
N ASP A 22 -4.77 -14.52 18.27
CA ASP A 22 -5.06 -14.14 19.65
C ASP A 22 -4.81 -12.64 19.87
N ILE A 23 -5.62 -11.99 20.70
CA ILE A 23 -5.36 -10.64 21.19
C ILE A 23 -4.79 -10.74 22.62
N VAL A 24 -3.54 -10.34 22.78
CA VAL A 24 -2.83 -10.37 24.06
C VAL A 24 -2.72 -8.95 24.59
N SER A 25 -3.36 -8.67 25.73
CA SER A 25 -3.29 -7.37 26.41
C SER A 25 -2.22 -7.37 27.48
N VAL A 26 -1.30 -6.39 27.39
CA VAL A 26 -0.28 -6.14 28.40
C VAL A 26 -0.55 -4.80 29.07
N SER A 27 -0.90 -4.83 30.36
CA SER A 27 -1.25 -3.64 31.13
C SER A 27 -0.21 -3.33 32.20
N THR A 28 0.13 -2.06 32.30
CA THR A 28 0.93 -1.48 33.37
C THR A 28 0.08 -0.46 34.14
N LYS A 29 0.61 0.14 35.22
CA LYS A 29 -0.09 1.24 35.92
C LYS A 29 -0.40 2.46 35.06
N LYS A 30 0.29 2.62 33.90
CA LYS A 30 0.19 3.83 33.08
C LYS A 30 -0.29 3.57 31.66
N THR A 31 -0.15 2.34 31.15
CA THR A 31 -0.42 1.99 29.75
C THR A 31 -1.08 0.63 29.66
N SER A 32 -1.94 0.44 28.67
CA SER A 32 -2.39 -0.86 28.18
C SER A 32 -2.09 -0.93 26.70
N THR A 33 -1.49 -2.03 26.26
CA THR A 33 -1.15 -2.28 24.85
C THR A 33 -1.65 -3.64 24.44
N GLU A 34 -2.32 -3.71 23.32
CA GLU A 34 -2.81 -4.96 22.73
C GLU A 34 -1.89 -5.40 21.60
N PHE A 35 -1.66 -6.69 21.52
CA PHE A 35 -0.85 -7.33 20.51
C PHE A 35 -1.67 -8.41 19.82
N MET A 36 -1.59 -8.43 18.47
CA MET A 36 -2.05 -9.57 17.70
C MET A 36 -0.96 -10.65 17.74
N ALA A 37 -1.29 -11.83 18.20
CA ALA A 37 -0.36 -12.93 18.40
C ALA A 37 -0.78 -14.17 17.61
N PHE A 38 0.22 -14.91 17.12
CA PHE A 38 0.05 -16.21 16.48
C PHE A 38 0.97 -17.21 17.15
N PRO A 39 0.62 -18.52 17.19
CA PRO A 39 1.49 -19.55 17.76
C PRO A 39 2.83 -19.59 17.02
N TYR A 40 3.94 -19.52 17.75
CA TYR A 40 5.27 -19.53 17.18
C TYR A 40 5.56 -20.85 16.44
N GLY A 41 6.04 -20.76 15.19
CA GLY A 41 6.35 -21.93 14.36
C GLY A 41 5.14 -22.64 13.75
N ALA A 42 3.92 -22.18 14.00
CA ALA A 42 2.73 -22.76 13.41
C ALA A 42 2.55 -22.34 11.94
N LYS A 43 1.89 -23.22 11.18
CA LYS A 43 1.27 -22.85 9.90
C LYS A 43 -0.14 -22.35 10.24
N VAL A 44 -0.36 -21.05 10.09
CA VAL A 44 -1.66 -20.42 10.35
C VAL A 44 -2.46 -20.40 9.07
N GLU A 45 -3.68 -20.92 9.11
CA GLU A 45 -4.64 -20.79 8.00
C GLU A 45 -5.30 -19.40 8.04
N ILE A 46 -5.59 -18.88 6.85
CA ILE A 46 -6.28 -17.62 6.68
C ILE A 46 -7.68 -17.86 6.13
N ASP A 47 -8.67 -17.14 6.67
CA ASP A 47 -10.08 -17.31 6.32
C ASP A 47 -10.45 -16.50 5.10
N SER A 48 -9.85 -15.32 4.95
CA SER A 48 -10.03 -14.49 3.76
C SER A 48 -8.75 -13.84 3.30
N PHE A 49 -8.66 -13.64 1.98
CA PHE A 49 -7.54 -12.95 1.35
C PHE A 49 -8.06 -12.09 0.19
N ARG A 50 -7.68 -10.82 0.20
CA ARG A 50 -7.91 -9.92 -0.93
C ARG A 50 -6.75 -8.95 -1.11
N THR A 51 -6.56 -8.47 -2.34
CA THR A 51 -5.57 -7.42 -2.63
C THR A 51 -6.23 -6.19 -3.20
N ALA A 52 -5.66 -5.03 -2.90
CA ALA A 52 -6.02 -3.77 -3.50
C ALA A 52 -4.76 -2.95 -3.79
N VAL A 53 -4.86 -1.99 -4.70
CA VAL A 53 -3.86 -0.95 -4.83
C VAL A 53 -4.14 0.14 -3.81
N GLY A 54 -3.08 0.71 -3.24
CA GLY A 54 -3.13 1.76 -2.24
C GLY A 54 -1.98 2.74 -2.38
N GLY A 55 -1.74 3.47 -1.30
CA GLY A 55 -0.74 4.53 -1.22
C GLY A 55 -1.33 5.93 -1.42
N GLY A 56 -0.83 6.90 -0.64
CA GLY A 56 -1.42 8.24 -0.59
C GLY A 56 -1.41 8.96 -1.94
N GLY A 57 -0.32 8.86 -2.69
CA GLY A 57 -0.21 9.49 -4.01
C GLY A 57 -1.18 8.89 -5.02
N LEU A 58 -1.24 7.55 -5.09
CA LEU A 58 -2.14 6.84 -5.98
C LEU A 58 -3.61 7.10 -5.64
N ASN A 59 -3.99 6.99 -4.35
CA ASN A 59 -5.37 7.17 -3.93
C ASN A 59 -5.87 8.60 -4.22
N ALA A 60 -5.03 9.61 -3.98
CA ALA A 60 -5.37 10.99 -4.31
C ALA A 60 -5.57 11.18 -5.82
N ALA A 61 -4.65 10.65 -6.65
CA ALA A 61 -4.79 10.73 -8.10
C ALA A 61 -6.06 10.06 -8.62
N ALA A 62 -6.34 8.84 -8.16
CA ALA A 62 -7.52 8.09 -8.57
C ALA A 62 -8.83 8.80 -8.18
N ASN A 63 -8.89 9.37 -6.98
CA ASN A 63 -10.06 10.14 -6.54
C ASN A 63 -10.28 11.40 -7.40
N LEU A 64 -9.22 12.15 -7.70
CA LEU A 64 -9.30 13.34 -8.56
C LEU A 64 -9.73 12.97 -9.99
N ALA A 65 -9.18 11.89 -10.54
CA ALA A 65 -9.59 11.42 -11.86
C ALA A 65 -11.06 10.97 -11.89
N ASN A 66 -11.53 10.29 -10.83
CA ASN A 66 -12.94 9.91 -10.68
C ASN A 66 -13.89 11.12 -10.56
N LEU A 67 -13.40 12.24 -10.08
CA LEU A 67 -14.14 13.53 -10.07
C LEU A 67 -14.14 14.23 -11.44
N GLY A 68 -13.48 13.67 -12.45
CA GLY A 68 -13.44 14.17 -13.82
C GLY A 68 -12.26 15.10 -14.13
N PHE A 69 -11.29 15.25 -13.23
CA PHE A 69 -10.09 16.05 -13.48
C PHE A 69 -9.05 15.29 -14.30
N ASN A 70 -8.36 15.99 -15.20
CA ASN A 70 -7.20 15.45 -15.92
C ASN A 70 -6.00 15.36 -14.97
N THR A 71 -5.73 14.17 -14.46
CA THR A 71 -4.81 13.93 -13.34
C THR A 71 -3.63 13.07 -13.75
N SER A 72 -2.44 13.45 -13.31
CA SER A 72 -1.23 12.62 -13.34
C SER A 72 -0.73 12.32 -11.93
N ALA A 73 0.13 11.30 -11.81
CA ALA A 73 0.69 10.91 -10.52
C ALA A 73 2.21 10.67 -10.62
N ILE A 74 2.93 11.18 -9.63
CA ILE A 74 4.36 10.94 -9.42
C ILE A 74 4.51 10.02 -8.23
N PHE A 75 4.91 8.80 -8.49
CA PHE A 75 5.35 7.81 -7.49
C PHE A 75 6.35 6.87 -8.15
N LYS A 76 7.07 6.11 -7.33
CA LYS A 76 8.09 5.17 -7.81
C LYS A 76 7.63 3.74 -7.56
N ILE A 77 7.80 2.90 -8.58
CA ILE A 77 7.50 1.46 -8.55
C ILE A 77 8.71 0.66 -9.03
N GLY A 78 8.78 -0.61 -8.66
CA GLY A 78 9.74 -1.54 -9.21
C GLY A 78 9.27 -2.13 -10.54
N GLU A 79 10.19 -2.66 -11.36
CA GLU A 79 9.87 -3.47 -12.54
C GLU A 79 9.45 -4.91 -12.14
N ASP A 80 8.66 -5.04 -11.08
CA ASP A 80 8.16 -6.29 -10.52
C ASP A 80 6.67 -6.51 -10.81
N PHE A 81 6.11 -7.62 -10.31
CA PHE A 81 4.70 -7.95 -10.48
C PHE A 81 3.79 -6.89 -9.84
N GLN A 82 4.16 -6.41 -8.64
CA GLN A 82 3.42 -5.38 -7.91
C GLN A 82 3.40 -4.06 -8.69
N GLY A 83 4.55 -3.62 -9.20
CA GLY A 83 4.66 -2.39 -10.00
C GLY A 83 3.83 -2.45 -11.28
N LYS A 84 3.85 -3.58 -11.99
CA LYS A 84 3.02 -3.79 -13.19
C LYS A 84 1.53 -3.74 -12.84
N THR A 85 1.14 -4.35 -11.72
CA THR A 85 -0.25 -4.34 -11.23
C THR A 85 -0.70 -2.93 -10.87
N ILE A 86 0.13 -2.18 -10.12
CA ILE A 86 -0.12 -0.78 -9.77
C ILE A 86 -0.32 0.04 -11.05
N LYS A 87 0.63 0.00 -11.97
CA LYS A 87 0.58 0.76 -13.22
C LYS A 87 -0.66 0.46 -14.06
N HIS A 88 -1.05 -0.82 -14.13
CA HIS A 88 -2.28 -1.23 -14.82
C HIS A 88 -3.55 -0.65 -14.15
N LYS A 89 -3.64 -0.73 -12.82
CA LYS A 89 -4.80 -0.19 -12.06
C LYS A 89 -4.91 1.32 -12.16
N VAL A 90 -3.78 2.03 -12.16
CA VAL A 90 -3.73 3.49 -12.35
C VAL A 90 -4.28 3.89 -13.71
N LYS A 91 -3.92 3.15 -14.77
CA LYS A 91 -4.49 3.37 -16.11
C LYS A 91 -6.01 3.15 -16.14
N LEU A 92 -6.49 2.10 -15.47
CA LEU A 92 -7.93 1.81 -15.38
C LEU A 92 -8.70 2.90 -14.61
N ALA A 93 -8.03 3.59 -13.70
CA ALA A 93 -8.58 4.76 -12.99
C ALA A 93 -8.47 6.07 -13.79
N HIS A 94 -8.10 6.01 -15.08
CA HIS A 94 -7.94 7.17 -15.97
C HIS A 94 -6.91 8.20 -15.49
N VAL A 95 -5.93 7.78 -14.70
CA VAL A 95 -4.80 8.61 -14.28
C VAL A 95 -3.67 8.45 -15.31
N ASP A 96 -3.09 9.56 -15.73
CA ASP A 96 -1.91 9.55 -16.61
C ASP A 96 -0.70 8.94 -15.90
N THR A 97 0.01 8.07 -16.62
CA THR A 97 1.13 7.28 -16.07
C THR A 97 2.51 7.73 -16.57
N SER A 98 2.59 8.84 -17.31
CA SER A 98 3.84 9.32 -17.90
C SER A 98 4.88 9.76 -16.88
N ASN A 99 4.43 10.17 -15.69
CA ASN A 99 5.29 10.64 -14.61
C ASN A 99 5.61 9.55 -13.56
N ILE A 100 5.21 8.29 -13.82
CA ILE A 100 5.57 7.19 -12.93
C ILE A 100 7.04 6.82 -13.13
N ILE A 101 7.79 6.78 -12.02
CA ILE A 101 9.20 6.41 -12.01
C ILE A 101 9.31 4.89 -11.85
N GLU A 102 10.06 4.22 -12.71
CA GLU A 102 10.27 2.77 -12.67
C GLU A 102 11.72 2.44 -12.29
N SER A 103 11.89 1.58 -11.28
CA SER A 103 13.20 1.11 -10.80
C SER A 103 13.44 -0.34 -11.23
N LYS A 104 14.63 -0.61 -11.78
CA LYS A 104 15.09 -1.98 -12.13
C LYS A 104 15.69 -2.74 -10.95
N THR A 105 16.04 -2.03 -9.90
CA THR A 105 16.84 -2.58 -8.79
C THR A 105 16.11 -2.63 -7.46
N GLU A 106 14.98 -1.93 -7.36
CA GLU A 106 14.20 -1.82 -6.12
C GLU A 106 12.81 -2.44 -6.33
N THR A 107 12.28 -3.03 -5.27
CA THR A 107 10.93 -3.61 -5.29
C THR A 107 9.87 -2.57 -4.98
N SER A 108 8.68 -2.75 -5.53
CA SER A 108 7.51 -1.91 -5.25
C SER A 108 7.09 -2.00 -3.78
N GLY A 109 6.41 -0.96 -3.31
CA GLY A 109 5.78 -0.97 -1.98
C GLY A 109 4.72 -2.07 -1.86
N PHE A 110 4.71 -2.73 -0.69
CA PHE A 110 3.79 -3.82 -0.39
C PHE A 110 3.42 -3.81 1.09
N SER A 111 2.14 -4.06 1.41
CA SER A 111 1.68 -4.17 2.80
C SER A 111 0.90 -5.47 3.00
N ILE A 112 1.08 -6.10 4.16
CA ILE A 112 0.18 -7.13 4.66
C ILE A 112 -0.63 -6.49 5.78
N ILE A 113 -1.94 -6.45 5.62
CA ILE A 113 -2.88 -5.87 6.58
C ILE A 113 -3.61 -7.03 7.26
N LEU A 114 -3.18 -7.33 8.48
CA LEU A 114 -3.79 -8.35 9.31
C LEU A 114 -5.00 -7.72 10.01
N LEU A 115 -6.18 -8.25 9.72
CA LEU A 115 -7.44 -7.81 10.34
C LEU A 115 -7.77 -8.72 11.52
N SER A 116 -8.13 -8.13 12.66
CA SER A 116 -8.64 -8.85 13.81
C SER A 116 -10.14 -9.00 13.75
N PHE A 117 -10.69 -9.99 14.46
CA PHE A 117 -12.12 -10.18 14.64
C PHE A 117 -12.82 -8.99 15.33
N GLU A 118 -12.09 -8.13 16.02
CA GLU A 118 -12.58 -6.90 16.65
C GLU A 118 -12.63 -5.70 15.71
N GLY A 119 -12.16 -5.85 14.45
CA GLY A 119 -12.11 -4.78 13.46
C GLY A 119 -10.86 -3.91 13.53
N ASN A 120 -9.92 -4.19 14.45
CA ASN A 120 -8.61 -3.56 14.47
C ASN A 120 -7.68 -4.18 13.40
N ARG A 121 -6.56 -3.53 13.14
CA ARG A 121 -5.60 -4.03 12.16
C ARG A 121 -4.15 -3.81 12.58
N THR A 122 -3.30 -4.74 12.19
CA THR A 122 -1.85 -4.58 12.21
C THR A 122 -1.34 -4.56 10.77
N VAL A 123 -0.46 -3.61 10.43
CA VAL A 123 0.09 -3.46 9.08
C VAL A 123 1.57 -3.79 9.10
N LEU A 124 1.95 -4.81 8.32
CA LEU A 124 3.34 -5.14 8.03
C LEU A 124 3.69 -4.47 6.70
N ALA A 125 4.46 -3.39 6.72
CA ALA A 125 4.72 -2.57 5.55
C ALA A 125 6.16 -2.71 5.04
N HIS A 126 6.30 -3.11 3.79
CA HIS A 126 7.53 -3.00 3.02
C HIS A 126 7.45 -1.74 2.15
N ARG A 127 8.22 -0.71 2.49
CA ARG A 127 8.17 0.57 1.77
C ARG A 127 8.67 0.47 0.33
N GLY A 128 9.70 -0.35 0.09
CA GLY A 128 10.31 -0.49 -1.23
C GLY A 128 10.63 0.88 -1.86
N THR A 129 10.31 1.02 -3.12
CA THR A 129 10.52 2.26 -3.90
C THR A 129 9.87 3.51 -3.32
N ASN A 130 8.85 3.39 -2.46
CA ASN A 130 8.21 4.56 -1.82
C ASN A 130 9.13 5.32 -0.86
N GLY A 131 10.21 4.69 -0.38
CA GLY A 131 11.20 5.31 0.49
C GLY A 131 12.38 5.95 -0.24
N THR A 132 12.46 5.85 -1.57
CA THR A 132 13.69 6.12 -2.33
C THR A 132 13.51 7.09 -3.50
N ILE A 133 12.36 7.75 -3.60
CA ILE A 133 12.13 8.80 -4.61
C ILE A 133 13.13 9.94 -4.36
N LYS A 134 13.83 10.35 -5.40
CA LYS A 134 14.79 11.46 -5.38
C LYS A 134 14.29 12.60 -6.25
N GLU A 135 14.65 13.82 -5.88
CA GLU A 135 14.27 15.04 -6.61
C GLU A 135 14.69 14.98 -8.09
N ASN A 136 15.88 14.48 -8.38
CA ASN A 136 16.38 14.37 -9.76
C ASN A 136 15.69 13.29 -10.62
N GLU A 137 14.80 12.49 -10.06
CA GLU A 137 13.98 11.53 -10.79
C GLU A 137 12.62 12.14 -11.22
N ILE A 138 12.30 13.34 -10.73
CA ILE A 138 11.05 14.02 -11.02
C ILE A 138 11.27 14.98 -12.19
N ASN A 139 10.52 14.77 -13.29
CA ASN A 139 10.49 15.71 -14.40
C ASN A 139 9.45 16.79 -14.12
N TYR A 140 9.86 18.05 -14.07
CA TYR A 140 9.00 19.22 -13.88
C TYR A 140 8.51 19.77 -15.23
#